data_eb76b16d3e9bdeee3cf7d7005424647a
#
_entry.id   eb76b16d3e9bdeee3cf7d7005424647a
#
_cell.length_a   1.000
_cell.length_b   1.000
_cell.length_c   1.000
_cell.angle_alpha   90.00
_cell.angle_beta   90.00
_cell.angle_gamma   90.00
#
_symmetry.space_group_name_H-M   'P 1'
#
loop_
_entity.id
_entity.type
_entity.pdbx_description
1 polymer ?
#
loop_
_entity_poly.entity_id
_entity_poly.type
_entity_poly.pdbx_seq_one_letter_code
_entity_poly.pdbx_strand_id
1 'polypeptide(L)'
;MKPEAPLAPAVEAFRKGAIIAYPTETFYGLGADPFNEKAVSRLFLLKKRPPDKPVSIIIKDRAMLEGMVEEIPRVSEGLMKKYWPGPLSIIFRAKGLSAALTAGKGKIALRISSNPIAQRLVSELSSPITATSANPSGKPPAASGADVINYFDGGIDVLIDAGELFSKTKKGSTIIDVTENKIVIIREGEIPARELANGLKR
;
A
#
# COMPACT_ATOMS: atom_id res chain seq x y z
N MET A 1 -26.77 5.62 1.30
CA MET A 1 -25.62 4.71 1.07
C MET A 1 -25.36 4.70 -0.43
N LYS A 2 -24.17 5.15 -0.90
CA LYS A 2 -23.82 4.97 -2.31
C LYS A 2 -23.73 3.46 -2.60
N PRO A 3 -24.22 2.97 -3.74
CA PRO A 3 -24.08 1.56 -4.08
C PRO A 3 -22.60 1.19 -4.06
N GLU A 4 -22.28 0.04 -3.47
CA GLU A 4 -20.91 -0.45 -3.41
C GLU A 4 -20.37 -0.60 -4.83
N ALA A 5 -19.22 0.04 -5.10
CA ALA A 5 -18.59 -0.06 -6.41
C ALA A 5 -18.36 -1.54 -6.78
N PRO A 6 -18.76 -1.99 -7.98
CA PRO A 6 -18.53 -3.35 -8.41
C PRO A 6 -17.03 -3.59 -8.55
N LEU A 7 -16.47 -4.56 -7.80
CA LEU A 7 -15.04 -4.89 -7.83
C LEU A 7 -14.70 -5.95 -8.87
N ALA A 8 -15.67 -6.70 -9.36
CA ALA A 8 -15.44 -7.78 -10.31
C ALA A 8 -14.59 -7.39 -11.55
N PRO A 9 -14.84 -6.23 -12.21
CA PRO A 9 -13.97 -5.82 -13.33
C PRO A 9 -12.52 -5.57 -12.91
N ALA A 10 -12.30 -5.00 -11.72
CA ALA A 10 -10.97 -4.75 -11.20
C ALA A 10 -10.25 -6.06 -10.85
N VAL A 11 -10.96 -7.02 -10.25
CA VAL A 11 -10.42 -8.35 -9.93
C VAL A 11 -10.02 -9.10 -11.20
N GLU A 12 -10.86 -9.07 -12.23
CA GLU A 12 -10.56 -9.73 -13.51
C GLU A 12 -9.35 -9.08 -14.20
N ALA A 13 -9.31 -7.75 -14.23
CA ALA A 13 -8.19 -7.01 -14.80
C ALA A 13 -6.88 -7.29 -14.06
N PHE A 14 -6.89 -7.28 -12.71
CA PHE A 14 -5.72 -7.58 -11.89
C PHE A 14 -5.12 -8.95 -12.23
N ARG A 15 -5.95 -9.99 -12.37
CA ARG A 15 -5.49 -11.34 -12.75
C ARG A 15 -4.84 -11.39 -14.13
N LYS A 16 -5.13 -10.41 -14.99
CA LYS A 16 -4.51 -10.23 -16.31
C LYS A 16 -3.25 -9.33 -16.26
N GLY A 17 -2.80 -8.91 -15.05
CA GLY A 17 -1.62 -8.06 -14.87
C GLY A 17 -1.88 -6.57 -15.07
N ALA A 18 -3.12 -6.13 -14.90
CA ALA A 18 -3.50 -4.73 -14.99
C ALA A 18 -2.99 -3.88 -13.83
N ILE A 19 -2.88 -2.57 -14.07
CA ILE A 19 -2.71 -1.54 -13.04
C ILE A 19 -4.07 -0.98 -12.67
N ILE A 20 -4.41 -1.05 -11.38
CA ILE A 20 -5.67 -0.59 -10.81
C ILE A 20 -5.41 0.64 -9.96
N ALA A 21 -6.18 1.71 -10.15
CA ALA A 21 -6.26 2.79 -9.18
C ALA A 21 -7.43 2.56 -8.23
N TYR A 22 -7.20 2.68 -6.94
CA TYR A 22 -8.21 2.37 -5.91
C TYR A 22 -8.04 3.27 -4.66
N PRO A 23 -9.15 3.54 -3.93
CA PRO A 23 -9.11 4.39 -2.75
C PRO A 23 -8.48 3.66 -1.56
N THR A 24 -7.77 4.43 -0.72
CA THR A 24 -7.31 3.99 0.60
C THR A 24 -7.77 5.00 1.66
N GLU A 25 -7.45 4.77 2.93
CA GLU A 25 -7.75 5.71 4.01
C GLU A 25 -6.92 7.00 3.98
N THR A 26 -5.95 7.07 3.07
CA THR A 26 -5.09 8.27 2.91
C THR A 26 -5.30 8.94 1.56
N PHE A 27 -4.93 8.27 0.47
CA PHE A 27 -5.01 8.75 -0.90
C PHE A 27 -5.40 7.60 -1.83
N TYR A 28 -5.68 7.90 -3.10
CA TYR A 28 -5.74 6.84 -4.11
C TYR A 28 -4.39 6.16 -4.24
N GLY A 29 -4.42 4.84 -4.32
CA GLY A 29 -3.26 3.99 -4.56
C GLY A 29 -3.25 3.44 -5.99
N LEU A 30 -2.05 3.12 -6.49
CA LEU A 30 -1.88 2.28 -7.67
C LEU A 30 -1.53 0.87 -7.24
N GLY A 31 -2.36 -0.07 -7.70
CA GLY A 31 -2.29 -1.50 -7.44
C GLY A 31 -1.87 -2.29 -8.66
N ALA A 32 -0.91 -3.17 -8.47
CA ALA A 32 -0.50 -4.21 -9.39
C ALA A 32 -0.25 -5.48 -8.59
N ASP A 33 -0.27 -6.63 -9.24
CA ASP A 33 0.10 -7.90 -8.62
C ASP A 33 1.61 -7.87 -8.27
N PRO A 34 1.97 -7.94 -6.97
CA PRO A 34 3.37 -7.88 -6.55
C PRO A 34 4.21 -9.09 -7.00
N PHE A 35 3.57 -10.19 -7.39
CA PHE A 35 4.23 -11.39 -7.90
C PHE A 35 4.36 -11.40 -9.43
N ASN A 36 3.71 -10.44 -10.12
CA ASN A 36 3.83 -10.27 -11.56
C ASN A 36 4.89 -9.19 -11.89
N GLU A 37 6.11 -9.62 -12.21
CA GLU A 37 7.22 -8.71 -12.50
C GLU A 37 6.94 -7.73 -13.65
N LYS A 38 6.17 -8.15 -14.67
CA LYS A 38 5.78 -7.28 -15.77
C LYS A 38 4.84 -6.16 -15.30
N ALA A 39 3.86 -6.50 -14.44
CA ALA A 39 2.94 -5.53 -13.84
C ALA A 39 3.68 -4.56 -12.92
N VAL A 40 4.60 -5.05 -12.08
CA VAL A 40 5.47 -4.22 -11.23
C VAL A 40 6.33 -3.27 -12.06
N SER A 41 6.98 -3.77 -13.11
CA SER A 41 7.81 -2.95 -14.00
C SER A 41 6.99 -1.86 -14.70
N ARG A 42 5.79 -2.19 -15.20
CA ARG A 42 4.85 -1.24 -15.79
C ARG A 42 4.42 -0.15 -14.79
N LEU A 43 4.17 -0.54 -13.53
CA LEU A 43 3.84 0.39 -12.45
C LEU A 43 4.97 1.40 -12.19
N PHE A 44 6.22 0.94 -12.16
CA PHE A 44 7.38 1.81 -11.97
C PHE A 44 7.55 2.80 -13.12
N LEU A 45 7.40 2.34 -14.38
CA LEU A 45 7.45 3.19 -15.57
C LEU A 45 6.33 4.24 -15.55
N LEU A 46 5.10 3.83 -15.28
CA LEU A 46 3.94 4.72 -15.21
C LEU A 46 4.15 5.86 -14.20
N LYS A 47 4.71 5.55 -13.04
CA LYS A 47 4.98 6.53 -11.99
C LYS A 47 6.25 7.35 -12.21
N LYS A 48 7.08 7.01 -13.18
CA LYS A 48 8.47 7.50 -13.28
C LYS A 48 9.19 7.32 -11.93
N ARG A 49 8.99 6.13 -11.31
CA ARG A 49 9.52 5.84 -9.98
C ARG A 49 10.97 5.39 -10.06
N PRO A 50 11.87 5.99 -9.27
CA PRO A 50 13.24 5.49 -9.16
C PRO A 50 13.26 4.04 -8.70
N PRO A 51 14.10 3.17 -9.33
CA PRO A 51 14.14 1.73 -9.04
C PRO A 51 14.67 1.40 -7.63
N ASP A 52 15.36 2.32 -6.98
CA ASP A 52 15.88 2.21 -5.62
C ASP A 52 14.84 2.46 -4.51
N LYS A 53 13.61 2.80 -4.89
CA LYS A 53 12.50 3.05 -3.95
C LYS A 53 11.51 1.89 -3.93
N PRO A 54 11.50 1.05 -2.87
CA PRO A 54 10.56 -0.06 -2.75
C PRO A 54 9.12 0.42 -2.75
N VAL A 55 8.19 -0.44 -3.20
CA VAL A 55 6.75 -0.17 -3.21
C VAL A 55 6.11 -0.80 -1.98
N SER A 56 5.18 -0.08 -1.33
CA SER A 56 4.37 -0.64 -0.25
C SER A 56 3.30 -1.60 -0.80
N ILE A 57 2.85 -2.51 0.04
CA ILE A 57 1.82 -3.51 -0.28
C ILE A 57 0.71 -3.44 0.76
N ILE A 58 -0.55 -3.57 0.30
CA ILE A 58 -1.69 -3.85 1.16
C ILE A 58 -1.95 -5.35 1.16
N ILE A 59 -2.09 -5.88 2.36
CA ILE A 59 -2.42 -7.27 2.66
C ILE A 59 -3.80 -7.35 3.32
N LYS A 60 -4.42 -8.53 3.26
CA LYS A 60 -5.73 -8.78 3.87
C LYS A 60 -5.63 -8.98 5.37
N ASP A 61 -4.70 -9.84 5.81
CA ASP A 61 -4.63 -10.36 7.16
C ASP A 61 -3.20 -10.81 7.55
N ARG A 62 -3.08 -11.35 8.75
CA ARG A 62 -1.82 -11.86 9.29
C ARG A 62 -1.28 -13.06 8.50
N ALA A 63 -2.14 -13.92 7.97
CA ALA A 63 -1.68 -15.08 7.19
C ALA A 63 -0.95 -14.63 5.91
N MET A 64 -1.46 -13.59 5.23
CA MET A 64 -0.73 -12.98 4.11
C MET A 64 0.60 -12.36 4.55
N LEU A 65 0.65 -11.69 5.73
CA LEU A 65 1.90 -11.17 6.27
C LEU A 65 2.96 -12.26 6.44
N GLU A 66 2.61 -13.35 7.12
CA GLU A 66 3.49 -14.49 7.39
C GLU A 66 4.02 -15.17 6.12
N GLY A 67 3.23 -15.14 5.05
CA GLY A 67 3.65 -15.64 3.73
C GLY A 67 4.68 -14.76 3.02
N MET A 68 4.81 -13.48 3.39
CA MET A 68 5.61 -12.48 2.67
C MET A 68 6.85 -12.00 3.43
N VAL A 69 7.01 -12.38 4.69
CA VAL A 69 8.12 -11.93 5.56
C VAL A 69 8.90 -13.09 6.13
N GLU A 70 10.18 -12.88 6.40
CA GLU A 70 11.04 -13.91 7.02
C GLU A 70 10.65 -14.13 8.48
N GLU A 71 10.36 -13.05 9.19
CA GLU A 71 9.94 -13.05 10.59
C GLU A 71 9.08 -11.83 10.92
N ILE A 72 8.33 -11.91 12.01
CA ILE A 72 7.57 -10.79 12.58
C ILE A 72 8.24 -10.39 13.90
N PRO A 73 9.04 -9.30 13.92
CA PRO A 73 9.72 -8.86 15.14
C PRO A 73 8.74 -8.51 16.26
N ARG A 74 9.05 -8.89 17.50
CA ARG A 74 8.16 -8.67 18.68
C ARG A 74 7.73 -7.22 18.85
N VAL A 75 8.61 -6.27 18.51
CA VAL A 75 8.32 -4.83 18.61
C VAL A 75 7.17 -4.40 17.71
N SER A 76 6.85 -5.16 16.65
CA SER A 76 5.75 -4.83 15.73
C SER A 76 4.38 -5.29 16.21
N GLU A 77 4.29 -6.29 17.11
CA GLU A 77 3.03 -6.90 17.51
C GLU A 77 2.04 -5.90 18.14
N GLY A 78 2.50 -5.12 19.11
CA GLY A 78 1.68 -4.09 19.76
C GLY A 78 1.24 -3.00 18.78
N LEU A 79 2.09 -2.65 17.82
CA LEU A 79 1.79 -1.64 16.81
C LEU A 79 0.76 -2.15 15.80
N MET A 80 0.91 -3.38 15.32
CA MET A 80 -0.08 -4.02 14.45
C MET A 80 -1.44 -4.09 15.13
N LYS A 81 -1.50 -4.58 16.38
CA LYS A 81 -2.76 -4.65 17.15
C LYS A 81 -3.43 -3.30 17.33
N LYS A 82 -2.65 -2.22 17.50
CA LYS A 82 -3.18 -0.87 17.73
C LYS A 82 -3.58 -0.13 16.46
N TYR A 83 -2.81 -0.30 15.38
CA TYR A 83 -2.91 0.57 14.21
C TYR A 83 -3.33 -0.16 12.93
N TRP A 84 -3.52 -1.47 12.94
CA TRP A 84 -4.07 -2.23 11.83
C TRP A 84 -5.49 -2.74 12.17
N PRO A 85 -6.42 -2.57 11.25
CA PRO A 85 -6.35 -1.87 9.97
C PRO A 85 -6.16 -0.35 10.12
N GLY A 86 -5.29 0.25 9.30
CA GLY A 86 -5.06 1.69 9.35
C GLY A 86 -3.79 2.20 8.66
N PRO A 87 -3.47 3.50 8.82
CA PRO A 87 -2.43 4.17 8.05
C PRO A 87 -1.00 3.96 8.61
N LEU A 88 -0.68 2.77 9.10
CA LEU A 88 0.66 2.37 9.50
C LEU A 88 1.23 1.35 8.51
N SER A 89 2.29 1.72 7.80
CA SER A 89 3.07 0.79 6.98
C SER A 89 4.30 0.35 7.76
N ILE A 90 4.50 -0.95 7.89
CA ILE A 90 5.61 -1.54 8.64
C ILE A 90 6.54 -2.25 7.66
N ILE A 91 7.84 -1.93 7.72
CA ILE A 91 8.87 -2.55 6.91
C ILE A 91 9.41 -3.78 7.63
N PHE A 92 9.35 -4.92 6.94
CA PHE A 92 9.86 -6.22 7.37
C PHE A 92 10.93 -6.73 6.40
N ARG A 93 11.70 -7.75 6.81
CA ARG A 93 12.53 -8.55 5.90
C ARG A 93 11.61 -9.34 4.98
N ALA A 94 11.83 -9.19 3.68
CA ALA A 94 10.98 -9.79 2.65
C ALA A 94 11.34 -11.26 2.43
N LYS A 95 10.33 -12.12 2.25
CA LYS A 95 10.48 -13.54 1.91
C LYS A 95 9.90 -13.79 0.53
N GLY A 96 10.73 -14.30 -0.40
CA GLY A 96 10.26 -14.75 -1.72
C GLY A 96 9.77 -13.65 -2.66
N LEU A 97 10.15 -12.37 -2.43
CA LEU A 97 9.76 -11.25 -3.27
C LEU A 97 10.89 -10.86 -4.23
N SER A 98 10.51 -10.39 -5.43
CA SER A 98 11.48 -9.99 -6.46
C SER A 98 12.34 -8.80 -6.04
N ALA A 99 13.55 -8.72 -6.59
CA ALA A 99 14.43 -7.57 -6.39
C ALA A 99 13.81 -6.26 -6.90
N ALA A 100 13.01 -6.30 -7.97
CA ALA A 100 12.29 -5.14 -8.48
C ALA A 100 11.34 -4.55 -7.44
N LEU A 101 10.58 -5.38 -6.75
CA LEU A 101 9.61 -4.96 -5.74
C LEU A 101 10.27 -4.42 -4.47
N THR A 102 11.35 -5.07 -4.03
CA THR A 102 12.11 -4.71 -2.81
C THR A 102 13.20 -3.67 -3.05
N ALA A 103 13.36 -3.19 -4.29
CA ALA A 103 14.46 -2.32 -4.72
C ALA A 103 15.85 -2.92 -4.37
N GLY A 104 15.98 -4.25 -4.45
CA GLY A 104 17.21 -4.98 -4.09
C GLY A 104 17.59 -4.96 -2.60
N LYS A 105 16.74 -4.39 -1.73
CA LYS A 105 17.05 -4.21 -0.30
C LYS A 105 16.61 -5.37 0.58
N GLY A 106 15.93 -6.38 0.04
CA GLY A 106 15.37 -7.50 0.82
C GLY A 106 14.35 -7.08 1.89
N LYS A 107 13.73 -5.91 1.73
CA LYS A 107 12.77 -5.33 2.67
C LYS A 107 11.50 -4.89 1.96
N ILE A 108 10.36 -5.01 2.63
CA ILE A 108 9.05 -4.64 2.09
C ILE A 108 8.19 -3.93 3.13
N ALA A 109 7.50 -2.88 2.73
CA ALA A 109 6.54 -2.18 3.58
C ALA A 109 5.14 -2.76 3.38
N LEU A 110 4.53 -3.26 4.45
CA LEU A 110 3.23 -3.90 4.44
C LEU A 110 2.25 -3.15 5.35
N ARG A 111 0.96 -3.15 5.01
CA ARG A 111 -0.11 -2.68 5.90
C ARG A 111 -1.44 -3.37 5.60
N ILE A 112 -2.35 -3.35 6.58
CA ILE A 112 -3.76 -3.64 6.39
C ILE A 112 -4.49 -2.29 6.35
N SER A 113 -5.08 -1.93 5.20
CA SER A 113 -5.81 -0.68 5.04
C SER A 113 -7.11 -0.68 5.84
N SER A 114 -7.52 0.46 6.40
CA SER A 114 -8.85 0.61 7.01
C SER A 114 -9.93 1.04 6.01
N ASN A 115 -9.57 1.32 4.76
CA ASN A 115 -10.55 1.65 3.73
C ASN A 115 -11.35 0.39 3.33
N PRO A 116 -12.70 0.38 3.43
CA PRO A 116 -13.50 -0.81 3.17
C PRO A 116 -13.41 -1.30 1.72
N ILE A 117 -13.22 -0.41 0.75
CA ILE A 117 -13.05 -0.80 -0.67
C ILE A 117 -11.70 -1.50 -0.86
N ALA A 118 -10.61 -0.96 -0.29
CA ALA A 118 -9.30 -1.60 -0.35
C ALA A 118 -9.30 -2.97 0.33
N GLN A 119 -9.94 -3.11 1.50
CA GLN A 119 -10.08 -4.39 2.21
C GLN A 119 -10.87 -5.41 1.39
N ARG A 120 -12.01 -5.00 0.82
CA ARG A 120 -12.82 -5.86 -0.03
C ARG A 120 -12.05 -6.29 -1.27
N LEU A 121 -11.34 -5.36 -1.92
CA LEU A 121 -10.52 -5.65 -3.11
C LEU A 121 -9.49 -6.73 -2.80
N VAL A 122 -8.66 -6.58 -1.76
CA VAL A 122 -7.66 -7.58 -1.38
C VAL A 122 -8.29 -8.92 -1.00
N SER A 123 -9.47 -8.90 -0.36
CA SER A 123 -10.22 -10.12 -0.04
C SER A 123 -10.70 -10.86 -1.28
N GLU A 124 -11.29 -10.15 -2.26
CA GLU A 124 -11.79 -10.75 -3.51
C GLU A 124 -10.65 -11.21 -4.43
N LEU A 125 -9.52 -10.51 -4.40
CA LEU A 125 -8.30 -10.93 -5.09
C LEU A 125 -7.71 -12.22 -4.48
N SER A 126 -7.88 -12.43 -3.19
CA SER A 126 -7.15 -13.46 -2.41
C SER A 126 -5.63 -13.37 -2.60
N SER A 127 -5.13 -12.18 -2.89
CA SER A 127 -3.72 -11.84 -3.16
C SER A 127 -3.41 -10.46 -2.62
N PRO A 128 -2.17 -10.19 -2.16
CA PRO A 128 -1.72 -8.85 -1.84
C PRO A 128 -1.72 -7.95 -3.09
N ILE A 129 -1.77 -6.64 -2.89
CA ILE A 129 -1.75 -5.65 -3.97
C ILE A 129 -0.76 -4.53 -3.65
N THR A 130 -0.01 -4.05 -4.65
CA THR A 130 0.85 -2.88 -4.42
C THR A 130 0.02 -1.65 -4.03
N ALA A 131 0.59 -0.75 -3.23
CA ALA A 131 -0.08 0.40 -2.64
C ALA A 131 0.82 1.63 -2.65
N THR A 132 1.29 2.02 -3.82
CA THR A 132 1.95 3.31 -3.98
C THR A 132 0.92 4.39 -4.28
N SER A 133 1.12 5.62 -3.77
CA SER A 133 0.18 6.73 -4.04
C SER A 133 -0.02 6.97 -5.54
N ALA A 134 -1.25 7.29 -5.95
CA ALA A 134 -1.59 7.55 -7.34
C ALA A 134 -1.15 8.96 -7.76
N ASN A 135 0.12 9.10 -8.10
CA ASN A 135 0.74 10.32 -8.65
C ASN A 135 2.05 9.97 -9.37
N PRO A 136 2.48 10.73 -10.36
CA PRO A 136 3.86 10.70 -10.83
C PRO A 136 4.81 11.06 -9.69
N SER A 137 6.01 10.47 -9.65
CA SER A 137 6.99 10.75 -8.59
C SER A 137 7.29 12.24 -8.48
N GLY A 138 7.20 12.78 -7.26
CA GLY A 138 7.40 14.20 -6.98
C GLY A 138 6.16 15.11 -7.11
N LYS A 139 5.04 14.59 -7.59
CA LYS A 139 3.76 15.33 -7.62
C LYS A 139 2.93 15.03 -6.35
N PRO A 140 1.97 15.88 -5.98
CA PRO A 140 1.03 15.60 -4.89
C PRO A 140 0.26 14.30 -5.13
N PRO A 141 -0.07 13.51 -4.09
CA PRO A 141 -0.90 12.32 -4.22
C PRO A 141 -2.33 12.67 -4.65
N ALA A 142 -2.94 11.83 -5.50
CA ALA A 142 -4.34 11.97 -5.91
C ALA A 142 -5.29 11.78 -4.72
N ALA A 143 -6.17 12.75 -4.49
CA ALA A 143 -7.24 12.70 -3.50
C ALA A 143 -8.60 12.34 -4.10
N SER A 144 -8.74 12.36 -5.41
CA SER A 144 -9.97 12.04 -6.14
C SER A 144 -9.71 11.16 -7.36
N GLY A 145 -10.76 10.52 -7.88
CA GLY A 145 -10.68 9.80 -9.16
C GLY A 145 -10.32 10.72 -10.32
N ALA A 146 -10.79 11.98 -10.30
CA ALA A 146 -10.43 12.99 -11.29
C ALA A 146 -8.92 13.29 -11.29
N ASP A 147 -8.28 13.40 -10.12
CA ASP A 147 -6.82 13.56 -10.03
C ASP A 147 -6.09 12.38 -10.64
N VAL A 148 -6.58 11.16 -10.39
CA VAL A 148 -5.99 9.95 -10.96
C VAL A 148 -6.03 9.98 -12.48
N ILE A 149 -7.17 10.32 -13.07
CA ILE A 149 -7.33 10.45 -14.52
C ILE A 149 -6.41 11.53 -15.07
N ASN A 150 -6.37 12.71 -14.43
CA ASN A 150 -5.50 13.82 -14.86
C ASN A 150 -4.00 13.45 -14.83
N TYR A 151 -3.57 12.58 -13.91
CA TYR A 151 -2.18 12.17 -13.83
C TYR A 151 -1.82 11.04 -14.80
N PHE A 152 -2.77 10.15 -15.11
CA PHE A 152 -2.47 8.88 -15.75
C PHE A 152 -3.40 8.55 -16.93
N ASP A 153 -3.88 9.56 -17.63
CA ASP A 153 -4.77 9.38 -18.79
C ASP A 153 -4.26 8.26 -19.72
N GLY A 154 -5.08 7.20 -19.84
CA GLY A 154 -4.74 5.99 -20.62
C GLY A 154 -3.63 5.11 -20.02
N GLY A 155 -3.01 5.47 -18.88
CA GLY A 155 -1.92 4.71 -18.28
C GLY A 155 -2.34 3.65 -17.25
N ILE A 156 -3.55 3.76 -16.69
CA ILE A 156 -4.17 2.79 -15.80
C ILE A 156 -5.26 2.01 -16.54
N ASP A 157 -5.50 0.78 -16.11
CA ASP A 157 -6.47 -0.09 -16.79
C ASP A 157 -7.86 0.01 -16.14
N VAL A 158 -7.92 0.19 -14.81
CA VAL A 158 -9.16 0.30 -14.05
C VAL A 158 -9.03 1.35 -12.95
N LEU A 159 -10.04 2.20 -12.82
CA LEU A 159 -10.23 3.11 -11.69
C LEU A 159 -11.45 2.66 -10.87
N ILE A 160 -11.23 2.34 -9.60
CA ILE A 160 -12.31 2.18 -8.63
C ILE A 160 -12.55 3.56 -8.00
N ASP A 161 -13.50 4.30 -8.54
CA ASP A 161 -13.77 5.67 -8.09
C ASP A 161 -14.67 5.69 -6.85
N ALA A 162 -14.18 6.29 -5.77
CA ALA A 162 -14.90 6.52 -4.52
C ALA A 162 -15.19 8.02 -4.29
N GLY A 163 -14.97 8.85 -5.29
CA GLY A 163 -15.06 10.30 -5.17
C GLY A 163 -13.85 10.90 -4.47
N GLU A 164 -14.06 12.00 -3.76
CA GLU A 164 -13.01 12.69 -3.01
C GLU A 164 -12.72 11.98 -1.69
N LEU A 165 -11.44 11.77 -1.39
CA LEU A 165 -10.98 11.15 -0.15
C LEU A 165 -10.60 12.22 0.87
N PHE A 166 -11.09 12.06 2.09
CA PHE A 166 -10.81 12.97 3.20
C PHE A 166 -9.79 12.36 4.15
N SER A 167 -8.51 12.67 3.94
CA SER A 167 -7.44 12.38 4.89
C SER A 167 -7.40 13.45 5.99
N LYS A 168 -7.31 13.05 7.26
CA LYS A 168 -7.32 13.97 8.41
C LYS A 168 -6.17 14.98 8.38
N THR A 169 -4.99 14.54 7.97
CA THR A 169 -3.77 15.37 8.00
C THR A 169 -3.27 15.70 6.60
N LYS A 170 -3.90 15.19 5.54
CA LYS A 170 -3.42 15.26 4.15
C LYS A 170 -2.01 14.68 3.98
N LYS A 171 -1.63 13.77 4.88
CA LYS A 171 -0.38 13.02 4.83
C LYS A 171 -0.66 11.56 4.41
N GLY A 172 0.35 10.90 3.87
CA GLY A 172 0.27 9.47 3.60
C GLY A 172 0.40 8.63 4.87
N SER A 173 0.44 7.30 4.72
CA SER A 173 0.71 6.41 5.85
C SER A 173 2.03 6.74 6.54
N THR A 174 2.08 6.58 7.86
CA THR A 174 3.36 6.57 8.60
C THR A 174 4.11 5.28 8.26
N ILE A 175 5.40 5.38 8.02
CA ILE A 175 6.25 4.24 7.66
C ILE A 175 7.30 4.03 8.74
N ILE A 176 7.38 2.82 9.27
CA ILE A 176 8.40 2.41 10.24
C ILE A 176 9.17 1.20 9.72
N ASP A 177 10.43 1.07 10.11
CA ASP A 177 11.26 -0.12 9.90
C ASP A 177 11.45 -0.85 11.23
N VAL A 178 11.16 -2.17 11.24
CA VAL A 178 11.30 -3.04 12.41
C VAL A 178 12.29 -4.18 12.18
N THR A 179 13.01 -4.19 11.07
CA THR A 179 13.87 -5.30 10.64
C THR A 179 15.06 -5.60 11.58
N GLU A 180 15.42 -4.67 12.44
CA GLU A 180 16.48 -4.83 13.45
C GLU A 180 15.89 -5.01 14.87
N ASN A 181 14.64 -5.50 14.97
CA ASN A 181 13.87 -5.63 16.21
C ASN A 181 13.83 -4.35 17.07
N LYS A 182 13.93 -3.20 16.40
CA LYS A 182 13.75 -1.85 16.94
C LYS A 182 12.88 -1.04 16.01
N ILE A 183 12.24 0.01 16.54
CA ILE A 183 11.38 0.88 15.70
C ILE A 183 12.19 2.06 15.21
N VAL A 184 12.30 2.17 13.87
CA VAL A 184 12.90 3.31 13.20
C VAL A 184 11.82 3.97 12.35
N ILE A 185 11.52 5.24 12.60
CA ILE A 185 10.55 6.00 11.82
C ILE A 185 11.22 6.46 10.52
N ILE A 186 10.77 5.93 9.40
CA ILE A 186 11.26 6.26 8.07
C ILE A 186 10.53 7.49 7.51
N ARG A 187 9.23 7.59 7.78
CA ARG A 187 8.40 8.72 7.37
C ARG A 187 7.24 8.92 8.35
N GLU A 188 7.11 10.12 8.90
CA GLU A 188 5.90 10.50 9.61
C GLU A 188 4.79 10.79 8.60
N GLY A 189 3.60 10.27 8.90
CA GLY A 189 2.39 10.43 8.09
C GLY A 189 1.18 10.74 8.98
N GLU A 190 0.07 10.04 8.73
CA GLU A 190 -1.18 10.20 9.50
C GLU A 190 -1.01 9.92 10.99
N ILE A 191 -0.10 9.01 11.37
CA ILE A 191 0.21 8.70 12.77
C ILE A 191 1.46 9.48 13.17
N PRO A 192 1.36 10.45 14.12
CA PRO A 192 2.50 11.21 14.60
C PRO A 192 3.55 10.34 15.31
N ALA A 193 4.82 10.68 15.17
CA ALA A 193 5.94 9.97 15.80
C ALA A 193 5.78 9.80 17.32
N ARG A 194 5.27 10.84 18.00
CA ARG A 194 5.00 10.83 19.45
C ARG A 194 4.02 9.74 19.90
N GLU A 195 3.05 9.40 19.04
CA GLU A 195 2.06 8.34 19.36
C GLU A 195 2.67 6.94 19.23
N LEU A 196 3.60 6.74 18.31
CA LEU A 196 4.34 5.48 18.18
C LEU A 196 5.24 5.26 19.38
N ALA A 197 5.95 6.30 19.84
CA ALA A 197 6.83 6.22 21.02
C ALA A 197 6.05 5.89 22.32
N ASN A 198 4.82 6.39 22.50
CA ASN A 198 3.99 6.11 23.66
C ASN A 198 3.37 4.70 23.63
N GLY A 199 3.20 4.10 22.46
CA GLY A 199 2.71 2.72 22.32
C GLY A 199 3.70 1.62 22.76
N LEU A 200 4.94 1.99 23.00
CA LEU A 200 6.03 1.09 23.44
C LEU A 200 6.21 1.01 24.96
N LYS A 201 5.55 1.87 25.74
CA LYS A 201 5.72 1.95 27.18
C LYS A 201 4.72 1.11 28.00
N ARG A 202 4.04 0.14 27.37
CA ARG A 202 3.10 -0.75 28.06
C ARG A 202 3.42 -2.21 27.84
#